data_40a83dc5aad77d2cbe44734247fb9dca
#
_entry.id   40a83dc5aad77d2cbe44734247fb9dca
#
_cell.length_a   1.000
_cell.length_b   1.000
_cell.length_c   1.000
_cell.angle_alpha   90.00
_cell.angle_beta   90.00
_cell.angle_gamma   90.00
#
_symmetry.space_group_name_H-M   'P 1'
#
loop_
_entity.id
_entity.type
_entity.pdbx_description
1 polymer ?
#
loop_
_entity_poly.entity_id
_entity_poly.type
_entity_poly.pdbx_seq_one_letter_code
_entity_poly.pdbx_strand_id
1 'polypeptide(L)'
;MNAILSLVQLRPRSFQRWRALPIFGPHLDDFVQWLGDQGYTPGSIRFYLRLLPQVVRWLRRRRITSLTQLTQQNLQAAYRYYRLRSLDLSGAVRALGRFYVERGTIREGQGPTPSTVEIELDRFAEYLRESRGLAAATVLGHTRQLRAFLHFLRVDQDPGCLRQLELGRIERFLRWSARTNNRFSL
;
A
#
# COMPACT_ATOMS: atom_id res chain seq x y z
N MET A 1 -23.72 -4.34 15.62
CA MET A 1 -22.92 -5.04 16.65
C MET A 1 -21.56 -4.34 16.74
N ASN A 2 -21.17 -3.85 17.91
CA ASN A 2 -19.99 -2.99 18.05
C ASN A 2 -18.70 -3.80 17.81
N ALA A 3 -17.95 -3.48 16.76
CA ALA A 3 -16.74 -4.20 16.35
C ALA A 3 -15.67 -4.25 17.47
N ILE A 4 -15.63 -3.21 18.31
CA ILE A 4 -14.72 -3.13 19.45
C ILE A 4 -15.06 -4.19 20.50
N LEU A 5 -16.35 -4.32 20.86
CA LEU A 5 -16.78 -5.29 21.88
C LEU A 5 -16.45 -6.71 21.47
N SER A 6 -16.67 -7.09 20.22
CA SER A 6 -16.34 -8.43 19.72
C SER A 6 -14.83 -8.72 19.73
N LEU A 7 -13.99 -7.75 19.44
CA LEU A 7 -12.53 -7.91 19.45
C LEU A 7 -11.96 -7.98 20.87
N VAL A 8 -12.47 -7.16 21.79
CA VAL A 8 -12.06 -7.16 23.20
C VAL A 8 -12.44 -8.49 23.86
N GLN A 9 -13.67 -8.98 23.62
CA GLN A 9 -14.15 -10.25 24.19
C GLN A 9 -13.37 -11.46 23.67
N LEU A 10 -13.07 -11.49 22.37
CA LEU A 10 -12.40 -12.64 21.76
C LEU A 10 -10.90 -12.73 22.05
N ARG A 11 -10.21 -11.61 22.26
CA ARG A 11 -8.74 -11.58 22.46
C ARG A 11 -8.27 -10.39 23.29
N PRO A 12 -8.59 -10.30 24.59
CA PRO A 12 -8.31 -9.14 25.42
C PRO A 12 -6.80 -8.80 25.51
N ARG A 13 -5.94 -9.83 25.66
CA ARG A 13 -4.47 -9.62 25.74
C ARG A 13 -3.88 -9.06 24.44
N SER A 14 -4.35 -9.51 23.29
CA SER A 14 -3.88 -9.01 22.00
C SER A 14 -4.32 -7.57 21.78
N PHE A 15 -5.55 -7.24 22.15
CA PHE A 15 -6.11 -5.90 22.04
C PHE A 15 -5.36 -4.89 22.92
N GLN A 16 -5.01 -5.27 24.16
CA GLN A 16 -4.17 -4.44 25.03
C GLN A 16 -2.78 -4.18 24.43
N ARG A 17 -2.15 -5.20 23.83
CA ARG A 17 -0.86 -5.02 23.13
C ARG A 17 -0.97 -4.04 21.96
N TRP A 18 -2.05 -4.06 21.20
CA TRP A 18 -2.25 -3.11 20.12
C TRP A 18 -2.53 -1.70 20.61
N ARG A 19 -3.27 -1.54 21.72
CA ARG A 19 -3.47 -0.24 22.39
C ARG A 19 -2.17 0.34 22.96
N ALA A 20 -1.21 -0.47 23.30
CA ALA A 20 0.10 -0.03 23.77
C ALA A 20 1.07 0.32 22.62
N LEU A 21 0.66 0.20 21.36
CA LEU A 21 1.51 0.57 20.24
C LEU A 21 1.75 2.08 20.21
N PRO A 22 3.03 2.52 20.09
CA PRO A 22 3.31 3.93 19.84
C PRO A 22 2.68 4.37 18.52
N ILE A 23 2.33 5.65 18.42
CA ILE A 23 1.71 6.32 17.27
C ILE A 23 0.21 5.97 17.14
N PHE A 24 -0.15 4.70 17.05
CA PHE A 24 -1.51 4.26 16.70
C PHE A 24 -2.36 3.84 17.89
N GLY A 25 -1.75 3.44 18.99
CA GLY A 25 -2.45 2.92 20.17
C GLY A 25 -3.52 3.85 20.73
N PRO A 26 -3.25 5.15 20.92
CA PRO A 26 -4.24 6.12 21.43
C PRO A 26 -5.49 6.25 20.55
N HIS A 27 -5.38 5.95 19.25
CA HIS A 27 -6.48 6.06 18.29
C HIS A 27 -6.99 4.71 17.81
N LEU A 28 -6.59 3.62 18.48
CA LEU A 28 -6.89 2.28 18.01
C LEU A 28 -8.38 1.98 18.00
N ASP A 29 -9.09 2.38 19.04
CA ASP A 29 -10.53 2.14 19.17
C ASP A 29 -11.30 2.85 18.06
N ASP A 30 -10.94 4.10 17.81
CA ASP A 30 -11.52 4.90 16.74
C ASP A 30 -11.23 4.30 15.36
N PHE A 31 -10.02 3.79 15.16
CA PHE A 31 -9.64 3.11 13.92
C PHE A 31 -10.43 1.82 13.70
N VAL A 32 -10.63 1.03 14.77
CA VAL A 32 -11.45 -0.19 14.74
C VAL A 32 -12.90 0.13 14.40
N GLN A 33 -13.46 1.17 15.04
CA GLN A 33 -14.83 1.61 14.76
C GLN A 33 -14.95 2.07 13.30
N TRP A 34 -14.03 2.92 12.85
CA TRP A 34 -14.00 3.40 11.47
C TRP A 34 -13.92 2.25 10.45
N LEU A 35 -13.08 1.23 10.69
CA LEU A 35 -13.02 0.05 9.82
C LEU A 35 -14.38 -0.69 9.79
N GLY A 36 -15.06 -0.80 10.93
CA GLY A 36 -16.40 -1.37 11.02
C GLY A 36 -17.42 -0.59 10.18
N ASP A 37 -17.39 0.74 10.28
CA ASP A 37 -18.26 1.65 9.53
C ASP A 37 -17.99 1.60 8.01
N GLN A 38 -16.73 1.31 7.62
CA GLN A 38 -16.34 1.05 6.23
C GLN A 38 -16.72 -0.37 5.73
N GLY A 39 -17.42 -1.17 6.54
CA GLY A 39 -17.89 -2.50 6.15
C GLY A 39 -16.86 -3.61 6.27
N TYR A 40 -15.72 -3.39 6.93
CA TYR A 40 -14.74 -4.46 7.16
C TYR A 40 -15.27 -5.48 8.15
N THR A 41 -15.10 -6.78 7.82
CA THR A 41 -15.47 -7.86 8.74
C THR A 41 -14.59 -7.88 9.98
N PRO A 42 -15.05 -8.41 11.13
CA PRO A 42 -14.23 -8.54 12.35
C PRO A 42 -12.92 -9.32 12.12
N GLY A 43 -12.94 -10.29 11.20
CA GLY A 43 -11.74 -11.03 10.77
C GLY A 43 -10.72 -10.14 10.06
N SER A 44 -11.17 -9.31 9.13
CA SER A 44 -10.33 -8.36 8.40
C SER A 44 -9.77 -7.28 9.31
N ILE A 45 -10.58 -6.76 10.24
CA ILE A 45 -10.14 -5.77 11.22
C ILE A 45 -9.02 -6.36 12.09
N ARG A 46 -9.24 -7.55 12.66
CA ARG A 46 -8.22 -8.25 13.44
C ARG A 46 -6.94 -8.49 12.65
N PHE A 47 -7.07 -8.86 11.39
CA PHE A 47 -5.93 -9.08 10.51
C PHE A 47 -5.13 -7.78 10.33
N TYR A 48 -5.76 -6.65 10.07
CA TYR A 48 -5.10 -5.34 9.96
C TYR A 48 -4.39 -4.94 11.26
N LEU A 49 -5.03 -5.13 12.41
CA LEU A 49 -4.42 -4.84 13.71
C LEU A 49 -3.14 -5.64 13.96
N ARG A 50 -3.08 -6.89 13.51
CA ARG A 50 -1.86 -7.74 13.60
C ARG A 50 -0.70 -7.20 12.78
N LEU A 51 -0.97 -6.41 11.75
CA LEU A 51 0.03 -5.83 10.87
C LEU A 51 0.60 -4.49 11.41
N LEU A 52 -0.14 -3.79 12.28
CA LEU A 52 0.28 -2.49 12.84
C LEU A 52 1.67 -2.48 13.48
N PRO A 53 2.11 -3.49 14.25
CA PRO A 53 3.46 -3.51 14.82
C PRO A 53 4.56 -3.43 13.76
N GLN A 54 4.35 -4.01 12.57
CA GLN A 54 5.30 -3.95 11.47
C GLN A 54 5.37 -2.55 10.88
N VAL A 55 4.22 -1.88 10.72
CA VAL A 55 4.13 -0.49 10.26
C VAL A 55 4.82 0.44 11.25
N VAL A 56 4.55 0.28 12.55
CA VAL A 56 5.21 1.04 13.63
C VAL A 56 6.73 0.85 13.58
N ARG A 57 7.21 -0.39 13.44
CA ARG A 57 8.64 -0.68 13.32
C ARG A 57 9.28 0.03 12.12
N TRP A 58 8.59 0.08 11.00
CA TRP A 58 9.06 0.76 9.80
C TRP A 58 9.14 2.28 10.01
N LEU A 59 8.13 2.88 10.65
CA LEU A 59 8.08 4.32 10.99
C LEU A 59 9.20 4.68 11.98
N ARG A 60 9.39 3.89 13.04
CA ARG A 60 10.45 4.11 14.04
C ARG A 60 11.86 4.09 13.45
N ARG A 61 12.13 3.23 12.47
CA ARG A 61 13.41 3.24 11.75
C ARG A 61 13.65 4.55 11.01
N ARG A 62 12.62 5.35 10.79
CA ARG A 62 12.66 6.69 10.17
C ARG A 62 12.52 7.82 11.19
N ARG A 63 12.70 7.49 12.47
CA ARG A 63 12.60 8.43 13.61
C ARG A 63 11.20 9.03 13.78
N ILE A 64 10.17 8.39 13.26
CA ILE A 64 8.76 8.77 13.46
C ILE A 64 8.25 7.95 14.64
N THR A 65 8.09 8.61 15.80
CA THR A 65 7.77 7.96 17.07
C THR A 65 6.44 8.43 17.67
N SER A 66 5.88 9.52 17.14
CA SER A 66 4.61 10.10 17.58
C SER A 66 3.68 10.40 16.41
N LEU A 67 2.39 10.56 16.70
CA LEU A 67 1.40 10.94 15.71
C LEU A 67 1.64 12.34 15.14
N THR A 68 2.17 13.26 15.94
CA THR A 68 2.51 14.62 15.50
C THR A 68 3.59 14.68 14.43
N GLN A 69 4.44 13.64 14.38
CA GLN A 69 5.49 13.50 13.36
C GLN A 69 4.99 12.74 12.12
N LEU A 70 3.79 12.12 12.22
CA LEU A 70 3.24 11.33 11.13
C LEU A 70 2.64 12.27 10.09
N THR A 71 3.13 12.17 8.86
CA THR A 71 2.62 12.93 7.72
C THR A 71 2.02 11.99 6.67
N GLN A 72 1.21 12.52 5.79
CA GLN A 72 0.71 11.76 4.65
C GLN A 72 1.86 11.22 3.78
N GLN A 73 2.94 11.99 3.61
CA GLN A 73 4.14 11.55 2.89
C GLN A 73 4.78 10.33 3.53
N ASN A 74 4.82 10.25 4.88
CA ASN A 74 5.35 9.08 5.59
C ASN A 74 4.49 7.85 5.32
N LEU A 75 3.16 7.97 5.33
CA LEU A 75 2.25 6.88 5.04
C LEU A 75 2.30 6.46 3.57
N GLN A 76 2.43 7.41 2.65
CA GLN A 76 2.64 7.11 1.24
C GLN A 76 3.98 6.37 1.00
N ALA A 77 5.05 6.80 1.66
CA ALA A 77 6.34 6.13 1.59
C ALA A 77 6.28 4.70 2.17
N ALA A 78 5.54 4.50 3.29
CA ALA A 78 5.27 3.18 3.84
C ALA A 78 4.45 2.32 2.86
N TYR A 79 3.41 2.88 2.27
CA TYR A 79 2.59 2.22 1.25
C TYR A 79 3.43 1.76 0.05
N ARG A 80 4.25 2.63 -0.51
CA ARG A 80 5.14 2.30 -1.63
C ARG A 80 6.13 1.19 -1.26
N TYR A 81 6.70 1.25 -0.06
CA TYR A 81 7.62 0.22 0.44
C TYR A 81 6.94 -1.15 0.55
N TYR A 82 5.72 -1.21 1.10
CA TYR A 82 5.01 -2.46 1.31
C TYR A 82 4.29 -2.97 0.05
N ARG A 83 3.86 -2.11 -0.85
CA ARG A 83 3.17 -2.50 -2.10
C ARG A 83 3.92 -3.57 -2.90
N LEU A 84 5.25 -3.55 -2.86
CA LEU A 84 6.11 -4.51 -3.56
C LEU A 84 6.49 -5.74 -2.72
N ARG A 85 6.14 -5.75 -1.42
CA ARG A 85 6.59 -6.78 -0.46
C ARG A 85 5.44 -7.54 0.18
N SER A 86 4.35 -6.87 0.47
CA SER A 86 3.19 -7.45 1.14
C SER A 86 1.96 -6.60 0.82
N LEU A 87 1.01 -7.18 0.08
CA LEU A 87 -0.28 -6.56 -0.23
C LEU A 87 -1.05 -6.20 1.03
N ASP A 88 -1.02 -7.11 2.00
CA ASP A 88 -1.74 -6.96 3.25
C ASP A 88 -1.25 -5.75 4.04
N LEU A 89 0.09 -5.59 4.15
CA LEU A 89 0.68 -4.43 4.81
C LEU A 89 0.40 -3.14 4.04
N SER A 90 0.42 -3.17 2.72
CA SER A 90 0.08 -2.00 1.92
C SER A 90 -1.41 -1.63 2.08
N GLY A 91 -2.30 -2.62 2.18
CA GLY A 91 -3.72 -2.41 2.48
C GLY A 91 -3.93 -1.77 3.86
N ALA A 92 -3.24 -2.28 4.89
CA ALA A 92 -3.30 -1.72 6.24
C ALA A 92 -2.79 -0.27 6.29
N VAL A 93 -1.68 0.04 5.62
CA VAL A 93 -1.15 1.40 5.55
C VAL A 93 -2.11 2.33 4.81
N ARG A 94 -2.75 1.88 3.73
CA ARG A 94 -3.76 2.67 3.01
C ARG A 94 -4.96 2.97 3.90
N ALA A 95 -5.46 1.98 4.63
CA ALA A 95 -6.58 2.17 5.56
C ALA A 95 -6.23 3.18 6.65
N LEU A 96 -5.03 3.10 7.25
CA LEU A 96 -4.53 4.10 8.20
C LEU A 96 -4.47 5.52 7.58
N GLY A 97 -3.99 5.63 6.36
CA GLY A 97 -3.90 6.91 5.66
C GLY A 97 -5.28 7.56 5.48
N ARG A 98 -6.25 6.80 5.00
CA ARG A 98 -7.64 7.26 4.86
C ARG A 98 -8.23 7.69 6.20
N PHE A 99 -8.11 6.84 7.23
CA PHE A 99 -8.61 7.12 8.56
C PHE A 99 -8.10 8.45 9.12
N TYR A 100 -6.78 8.69 9.07
CA TYR A 100 -6.19 9.90 9.63
C TYR A 100 -6.48 11.16 8.80
N VAL A 101 -6.64 11.04 7.49
CA VAL A 101 -7.05 12.14 6.60
C VAL A 101 -8.51 12.51 6.86
N GLU A 102 -9.41 11.53 6.89
CA GLU A 102 -10.85 11.76 7.14
C GLU A 102 -11.11 12.38 8.52
N ARG A 103 -10.27 12.11 9.51
CA ARG A 103 -10.33 12.76 10.83
C ARG A 103 -9.63 14.12 10.91
N GLY A 104 -9.02 14.58 9.85
CA GLY A 104 -8.26 15.82 9.84
C GLY A 104 -7.01 15.81 10.74
N THR A 105 -6.60 14.62 11.23
CA THR A 105 -5.42 14.47 12.11
C THR A 105 -4.13 14.64 11.32
N ILE A 106 -4.15 14.23 10.07
CA ILE A 106 -3.06 14.43 9.11
C ILE A 106 -3.65 15.26 7.97
N ARG A 107 -3.06 16.44 7.72
CA ARG A 107 -3.47 17.24 6.57
C ARG A 107 -3.17 16.47 5.29
N GLU A 108 -4.12 16.51 4.36
CA GLU A 108 -3.85 16.14 2.98
C GLU A 108 -2.72 17.04 2.47
N GLY A 109 -1.49 16.56 2.62
CA GLY A 109 -0.34 17.24 2.03
C GLY A 109 -0.42 17.03 0.53
N GLN A 110 0.01 18.01 -0.23
CA GLN A 110 0.40 17.78 -1.60
C GLN A 110 1.54 16.75 -1.53
N GLY A 111 1.19 15.47 -1.69
CA GLY A 111 2.18 14.41 -1.87
C GLY A 111 3.06 14.77 -3.05
N PRO A 112 4.28 14.26 -3.13
CA PRO A 112 5.06 14.43 -4.36
C PRO A 112 4.15 14.01 -5.52
N THR A 113 4.06 14.88 -6.50
CA THR A 113 3.28 14.62 -7.73
C THR A 113 3.58 13.19 -8.17
N PRO A 114 2.57 12.32 -8.36
CA PRO A 114 2.84 10.95 -8.77
C PRO A 114 3.64 10.98 -10.06
N SER A 115 4.68 10.16 -10.15
CA SER A 115 5.47 10.06 -11.36
C SER A 115 4.59 9.58 -12.52
N THR A 116 4.99 9.86 -13.76
CA THR A 116 4.28 9.38 -14.95
C THR A 116 4.10 7.86 -14.92
N VAL A 117 5.13 7.14 -14.45
CA VAL A 117 5.06 5.68 -14.25
C VAL A 117 3.97 5.30 -13.23
N GLU A 118 3.84 6.04 -12.12
CA GLU A 118 2.80 5.74 -11.12
C GLU A 118 1.39 6.00 -11.65
N ILE A 119 1.19 7.07 -12.39
CA ILE A 119 -0.09 7.39 -13.03
C ILE A 119 -0.51 6.28 -14.01
N GLU A 120 0.40 5.86 -14.88
CA GLU A 120 0.10 4.80 -15.86
C GLU A 120 -0.16 3.44 -15.18
N LEU A 121 0.54 3.13 -14.10
CA LEU A 121 0.31 1.90 -13.34
C LEU A 121 -1.06 1.90 -12.66
N ASP A 122 -1.50 3.03 -12.12
CA ASP A 122 -2.80 3.14 -11.47
C ASP A 122 -3.94 3.03 -12.50
N ARG A 123 -3.83 3.69 -13.65
CA ARG A 123 -4.77 3.54 -14.77
C ARG A 123 -4.87 2.10 -15.26
N PHE A 124 -3.73 1.44 -15.43
CA PHE A 124 -3.71 0.04 -15.86
C PHE A 124 -4.32 -0.90 -14.82
N ALA A 125 -4.02 -0.69 -13.53
CA ALA A 125 -4.60 -1.48 -12.46
C ALA A 125 -6.13 -1.33 -12.38
N GLU A 126 -6.64 -0.11 -12.58
CA GLU A 126 -8.08 0.18 -12.64
C GLU A 126 -8.73 -0.51 -13.84
N TYR A 127 -8.16 -0.39 -15.02
CA TYR A 127 -8.61 -1.10 -16.22
C TYR A 127 -8.70 -2.62 -15.99
N LEU A 128 -7.66 -3.23 -15.40
CA LEU A 128 -7.66 -4.67 -15.14
C LEU A 128 -8.74 -5.10 -14.13
N ARG A 129 -9.06 -4.27 -13.14
CA ARG A 129 -10.13 -4.55 -12.16
C ARG A 129 -11.52 -4.36 -12.77
N GLU A 130 -11.76 -3.21 -13.37
CA GLU A 130 -13.10 -2.78 -13.78
C GLU A 130 -13.51 -3.38 -15.14
N SER A 131 -12.60 -3.35 -16.12
CA SER A 131 -12.93 -3.83 -17.47
C SER A 131 -12.66 -5.32 -17.67
N ARG A 132 -11.72 -5.90 -16.91
CA ARG A 132 -11.33 -7.31 -17.05
C ARG A 132 -11.73 -8.19 -15.86
N GLY A 133 -12.22 -7.61 -14.77
CA GLY A 133 -12.68 -8.34 -13.59
C GLY A 133 -11.59 -9.20 -12.92
N LEU A 134 -10.30 -8.85 -13.06
CA LEU A 134 -9.22 -9.68 -12.56
C LEU A 134 -9.07 -9.61 -11.05
N ALA A 135 -8.75 -10.75 -10.44
CA ALA A 135 -8.45 -10.82 -9.01
C ALA A 135 -7.26 -9.95 -8.62
N ALA A 136 -7.27 -9.39 -7.39
CA ALA A 136 -6.26 -8.47 -6.90
C ALA A 136 -4.81 -8.99 -7.03
N ALA A 137 -4.59 -10.29 -6.78
CA ALA A 137 -3.29 -10.93 -6.92
C ALA A 137 -2.78 -10.90 -8.38
N THR A 138 -3.68 -11.17 -9.33
CA THR A 138 -3.38 -11.14 -10.76
C THR A 138 -3.07 -9.72 -11.24
N VAL A 139 -3.89 -8.74 -10.81
CA VAL A 139 -3.65 -7.31 -11.09
C VAL A 139 -2.26 -6.90 -10.58
N LEU A 140 -1.88 -7.33 -9.37
CA LEU A 140 -0.56 -7.03 -8.83
C LEU A 140 0.57 -7.63 -9.67
N GLY A 141 0.43 -8.88 -10.12
CA GLY A 141 1.41 -9.53 -10.99
C GLY A 141 1.65 -8.72 -12.26
N HIS A 142 0.56 -8.35 -12.94
CA HIS A 142 0.63 -7.55 -14.17
C HIS A 142 1.18 -6.14 -13.93
N THR A 143 0.77 -5.45 -12.87
CA THR A 143 1.31 -4.11 -12.57
C THR A 143 2.79 -4.13 -12.20
N ARG A 144 3.28 -5.22 -11.58
CA ARG A 144 4.71 -5.39 -11.32
C ARG A 144 5.52 -5.53 -12.62
N GLN A 145 5.03 -6.32 -13.57
CA GLN A 145 5.68 -6.49 -14.87
C GLN A 145 5.65 -5.19 -15.67
N LEU A 146 4.49 -4.52 -15.72
CA LEU A 146 4.37 -3.22 -16.39
C LEU A 146 5.31 -2.18 -15.76
N ARG A 147 5.44 -2.14 -14.44
CA ARG A 147 6.38 -1.23 -13.77
C ARG A 147 7.82 -1.44 -14.24
N ALA A 148 8.27 -2.70 -14.31
CA ALA A 148 9.61 -3.03 -14.81
C ALA A 148 9.80 -2.55 -16.26
N PHE A 149 8.78 -2.69 -17.08
CA PHE A 149 8.80 -2.23 -18.46
C PHE A 149 8.85 -0.70 -18.57
N LEU A 150 8.00 0.03 -17.84
CA LEU A 150 7.98 1.49 -17.85
C LEU A 150 9.31 2.08 -17.35
N HIS A 151 9.93 1.49 -16.32
CA HIS A 151 11.27 1.88 -15.88
C HIS A 151 12.36 1.57 -16.92
N PHE A 152 12.28 0.42 -17.59
CA PHE A 152 13.18 0.07 -18.69
C PHE A 152 13.11 1.10 -19.83
N LEU A 153 11.90 1.59 -20.14
CA LEU A 153 11.66 2.64 -21.15
C LEU A 153 12.04 4.05 -20.66
N ARG A 154 12.32 4.23 -19.36
CA ARG A 154 12.56 5.52 -18.72
C ARG A 154 11.42 6.53 -18.87
N VAL A 155 10.17 6.07 -18.76
CA VAL A 155 8.94 6.87 -18.97
C VAL A 155 8.91 8.14 -18.10
N ASP A 156 9.48 8.12 -16.90
CA ASP A 156 9.56 9.31 -16.05
C ASP A 156 10.48 10.42 -16.63
N GLN A 157 11.41 10.06 -17.51
CA GLN A 157 12.31 11.01 -18.18
C GLN A 157 11.74 11.46 -19.52
N ASP A 158 11.08 10.56 -20.24
CA ASP A 158 10.45 10.80 -21.55
C ASP A 158 9.07 10.12 -21.63
N PRO A 159 8.00 10.81 -21.19
CA PRO A 159 6.63 10.28 -21.28
C PRO A 159 6.18 10.02 -22.73
N GLY A 160 6.76 10.73 -23.70
CA GLY A 160 6.44 10.59 -25.13
C GLY A 160 6.87 9.26 -25.73
N CYS A 161 7.80 8.54 -25.09
CA CYS A 161 8.32 7.27 -25.58
C CYS A 161 7.25 6.17 -25.69
N LEU A 162 6.14 6.27 -24.95
CA LEU A 162 5.01 5.32 -25.04
C LEU A 162 4.24 5.49 -26.37
N ARG A 163 4.14 6.69 -26.91
CA ARG A 163 3.47 6.94 -28.21
C ARG A 163 4.29 6.45 -29.38
N GLN A 164 5.59 6.32 -29.19
CA GLN A 164 6.57 5.89 -30.21
C GLN A 164 7.10 4.49 -29.90
N LEU A 165 6.26 3.66 -29.25
CA LEU A 165 6.67 2.33 -28.83
C LEU A 165 6.75 1.39 -30.04
N GLU A 166 7.98 1.00 -30.41
CA GLU A 166 8.27 0.07 -31.46
C GLU A 166 8.43 -1.37 -30.93
N LEU A 167 8.11 -2.36 -31.76
CA LEU A 167 8.25 -3.77 -31.43
C LEU A 167 9.66 -4.12 -30.95
N GLY A 168 10.69 -3.55 -31.56
CA GLY A 168 12.09 -3.78 -31.17
C GLY A 168 12.42 -3.34 -29.74
N ARG A 169 11.70 -2.36 -29.15
CA ARG A 169 11.85 -1.98 -27.74
C ARG A 169 11.22 -3.01 -26.82
N ILE A 170 10.09 -3.58 -27.22
CA ILE A 170 9.42 -4.66 -26.48
C ILE A 170 10.31 -5.92 -26.44
N GLU A 171 10.84 -6.31 -27.59
CA GLU A 171 11.75 -7.48 -27.68
C GLU A 171 13.02 -7.30 -26.82
N ARG A 172 13.61 -6.10 -26.81
CA ARG A 172 14.77 -5.81 -25.95
C ARG A 172 14.42 -5.93 -24.48
N PHE A 173 13.25 -5.45 -24.06
CA PHE A 173 12.78 -5.62 -22.69
C PHE A 173 12.59 -7.11 -22.34
N LEU A 174 11.95 -7.89 -23.20
CA LEU A 174 11.74 -9.32 -22.95
C LEU A 174 13.05 -10.06 -22.78
N ARG A 175 14.05 -9.80 -23.62
CA ARG A 175 15.40 -10.38 -23.50
C ARG A 175 16.08 -9.93 -22.20
N TRP A 176 15.97 -8.67 -21.83
CA TRP A 176 16.50 -8.15 -20.57
C TRP A 176 15.82 -8.79 -19.35
N SER A 177 14.50 -8.87 -19.35
CA SER A 177 13.69 -9.47 -18.28
C SER A 177 14.01 -10.95 -18.09
N ALA A 178 14.13 -11.72 -19.17
CA ALA A 178 14.51 -13.12 -19.13
C ALA A 178 15.88 -13.34 -18.47
N ARG A 179 16.87 -12.51 -18.80
CA ARG A 179 18.21 -12.58 -18.20
C ARG A 179 18.23 -12.22 -16.72
N THR A 180 17.35 -11.29 -16.31
CA THR A 180 17.29 -10.79 -14.92
C THR A 180 16.53 -11.77 -14.03
N ASN A 181 15.44 -12.37 -14.52
CA ASN A 181 14.63 -13.31 -13.77
C ASN A 181 15.31 -14.68 -13.59
N ASN A 182 16.10 -15.15 -14.54
CA ASN A 182 16.85 -16.40 -14.40
C ASN A 182 17.97 -16.36 -13.35
N ARG A 183 18.36 -15.19 -12.85
CA ARG A 183 19.33 -15.07 -11.75
C ARG A 183 18.75 -15.33 -10.36
N PHE A 184 17.44 -15.48 -10.24
CA PHE A 184 16.74 -15.75 -8.96
C PHE A 184 16.10 -17.14 -8.90
N SER A 185 16.38 -18.02 -9.85
CA SER A 185 15.87 -19.40 -9.93
C SER A 185 16.98 -20.46 -9.80
N LEU A 186 18.02 -20.17 -9.02
CA LEU A 186 19.03 -21.13 -8.60
C LEU A 186 19.17 -21.13 -7.09
#